data_60d944994710e37f1d56988005162544
#
_entry.id   60d944994710e37f1d56988005162544
#
_cell.length_a   1.000
_cell.length_b   1.000
_cell.length_c   1.000
_cell.angle_alpha   90.00
_cell.angle_beta   90.00
_cell.angle_gamma   90.00
#
_symmetry.space_group_name_H-M   'P 1'
#
loop_
_entity.id
_entity.type
_entity.pdbx_description
1 polymer ?
#
loop_
_entity_poly.entity_id
_entity_poly.type
_entity_poly.pdbx_seq_one_letter_code
_entity_poly.pdbx_strand_id
1 'polypeptide(L)'
;MEKTKSSIIGTIFGMMINPAGSIKQAVYGTRWYLGVAVSAAAFGLFFAQTGLDLYKTGQKWFSFLLLSAGAGILYGLLFIPLLGALVWLLLKTARSEINVKQTVASFCLSYSGALVYGIIGLAVSLALGWKTSVAFGVTGVLWAIGPMIMTIRELTSGRQSLGIPVATVISAIVLVTWALFGNL
;
A
#
# COMPACT_ATOMS: atom_id res chain seq x y z
N MET A 1 1.07 -31.23 -8.21
CA MET A 1 1.29 -30.12 -7.25
C MET A 1 -0.05 -29.45 -6.96
N GLU A 2 -0.57 -29.70 -5.80
CA GLU A 2 -1.85 -29.14 -5.33
C GLU A 2 -1.68 -27.63 -5.16
N LYS A 3 -2.43 -26.83 -5.92
CA LYS A 3 -2.49 -25.37 -5.75
C LYS A 3 -3.22 -25.11 -4.42
N THR A 4 -2.51 -25.08 -3.32
CA THR A 4 -3.04 -24.61 -2.05
C THR A 4 -3.60 -23.20 -2.27
N LYS A 5 -4.92 -23.08 -2.37
CA LYS A 5 -5.62 -21.79 -2.41
C LYS A 5 -5.37 -21.09 -1.07
N SER A 6 -4.28 -20.35 -0.97
CA SER A 6 -4.06 -19.55 0.22
C SER A 6 -5.10 -18.40 0.23
N SER A 7 -5.64 -18.18 1.43
CA SER A 7 -6.56 -17.08 1.70
C SER A 7 -5.88 -15.74 1.43
N ILE A 8 -6.61 -14.78 0.88
CA ILE A 8 -6.12 -13.40 0.72
C ILE A 8 -5.63 -12.81 2.06
N ILE A 9 -6.29 -13.17 3.15
CA ILE A 9 -5.90 -12.78 4.51
C ILE A 9 -4.51 -13.32 4.84
N GLY A 10 -4.25 -14.61 4.55
CA GLY A 10 -2.92 -15.20 4.73
C GLY A 10 -1.85 -14.53 3.89
N THR A 11 -2.18 -14.09 2.67
CA THR A 11 -1.27 -13.31 1.82
C THR A 11 -0.97 -11.92 2.40
N ILE A 12 -1.99 -11.22 2.91
CA ILE A 12 -1.84 -9.90 3.55
C ILE A 12 -0.90 -9.99 4.76
N PHE A 13 -1.17 -10.90 5.69
CA PHE A 13 -0.31 -11.09 6.86
C PHE A 13 1.08 -11.60 6.49
N GLY A 14 1.16 -12.51 5.51
CA GLY A 14 2.42 -13.00 5.00
C GLY A 14 3.28 -11.89 4.40
N MET A 15 2.71 -11.01 3.58
CA MET A 15 3.42 -9.85 3.01
C MET A 15 3.86 -8.85 4.08
N MET A 16 3.13 -8.75 5.19
CA MET A 16 3.48 -7.88 6.30
C MET A 16 4.62 -8.46 7.16
N ILE A 17 4.55 -9.74 7.53
CA ILE A 17 5.44 -10.35 8.54
C ILE A 17 6.63 -11.05 7.89
N ASN A 18 6.41 -11.76 6.79
CA ASN A 18 7.43 -12.50 6.06
C ASN A 18 7.27 -12.31 4.54
N PRO A 19 7.58 -11.12 4.01
CA PRO A 19 7.43 -10.84 2.59
C PRO A 19 8.26 -11.77 1.71
N ALA A 20 9.46 -12.15 2.13
CA ALA A 20 10.32 -13.07 1.38
C ALA A 20 9.69 -14.45 1.16
N GLY A 21 8.99 -14.98 2.17
CA GLY A 21 8.28 -16.27 2.07
C GLY A 21 6.96 -16.18 1.28
N SER A 22 6.33 -15.01 1.28
CA SER A 22 4.99 -14.83 0.71
C SER A 22 4.99 -14.24 -0.70
N ILE A 23 6.13 -13.73 -1.17
CA ILE A 23 6.22 -12.97 -2.42
C ILE A 23 5.79 -13.78 -3.65
N LYS A 24 6.22 -15.02 -3.78
CA LYS A 24 5.86 -15.88 -4.92
C LYS A 24 4.34 -16.05 -5.01
N GLN A 25 3.69 -16.23 -3.87
CA GLN A 25 2.23 -16.32 -3.81
C GLN A 25 1.56 -14.98 -4.11
N ALA A 26 2.09 -13.87 -3.62
CA ALA A 26 1.58 -12.54 -3.93
C ALA A 26 1.67 -12.26 -5.44
N VAL A 27 2.79 -12.60 -6.08
CA VAL A 27 3.03 -12.34 -7.50
C VAL A 27 2.24 -13.28 -8.41
N TYR A 28 2.24 -14.59 -8.11
CA TYR A 28 1.72 -15.60 -9.04
C TYR A 28 0.38 -16.21 -8.62
N GLY A 29 0.01 -16.11 -7.34
CA GLY A 29 -1.18 -16.77 -6.78
C GLY A 29 -2.37 -15.83 -6.56
N THR A 30 -2.16 -14.53 -6.48
CA THR A 30 -3.21 -13.56 -6.15
C THR A 30 -3.87 -13.00 -7.42
N ARG A 31 -5.21 -12.91 -7.39
CA ARG A 31 -5.96 -12.26 -8.47
C ARG A 31 -5.67 -10.76 -8.42
N TRP A 32 -5.42 -10.14 -9.58
CA TRP A 32 -4.96 -8.75 -9.70
C TRP A 32 -5.86 -7.74 -8.98
N TYR A 33 -7.19 -7.91 -9.05
CA TYR A 33 -8.15 -7.01 -8.42
C TYR A 33 -8.12 -7.06 -6.88
N LEU A 34 -7.69 -8.20 -6.28
CA LEU A 34 -7.54 -8.30 -4.83
C LEU A 34 -6.36 -7.46 -4.34
N GLY A 35 -5.25 -7.41 -5.10
CA GLY A 35 -4.15 -6.51 -4.79
C GLY A 35 -4.59 -5.05 -4.79
N VAL A 36 -5.31 -4.65 -5.84
CA VAL A 36 -5.85 -3.28 -5.96
C VAL A 36 -6.85 -2.97 -4.84
N ALA A 37 -7.69 -3.94 -4.44
CA ALA A 37 -8.60 -3.75 -3.30
C ALA A 37 -7.85 -3.54 -1.98
N VAL A 38 -6.71 -4.22 -1.77
CA VAL A 38 -5.85 -4.01 -0.58
C VAL A 38 -5.31 -2.60 -0.55
N SER A 39 -4.78 -2.07 -1.66
CA SER A 39 -4.29 -0.68 -1.70
C SER A 39 -5.42 0.33 -1.51
N ALA A 40 -6.60 0.10 -2.11
CA ALA A 40 -7.77 0.96 -1.93
C ALA A 40 -8.21 1.04 -0.46
N ALA A 41 -8.30 -0.11 0.22
CA ALA A 41 -8.65 -0.16 1.63
C ALA A 41 -7.56 0.47 2.51
N ALA A 42 -6.28 0.20 2.25
CA ALA A 42 -5.16 0.76 3.01
C ALA A 42 -5.16 2.30 2.96
N PHE A 43 -5.25 2.87 1.76
CA PHE A 43 -5.24 4.33 1.59
C PHE A 43 -6.56 4.97 2.00
N GLY A 44 -7.69 4.29 1.82
CA GLY A 44 -8.98 4.71 2.38
C GLY A 44 -8.91 4.91 3.90
N LEU A 45 -8.34 3.94 4.62
CA LEU A 45 -8.14 4.04 6.07
C LEU A 45 -7.11 5.11 6.45
N PHE A 46 -6.02 5.24 5.70
CA PHE A 46 -4.98 6.25 5.97
C PHE A 46 -5.54 7.68 5.83
N PHE A 47 -6.25 7.96 4.76
CA PHE A 47 -6.86 9.27 4.54
C PHE A 47 -8.04 9.51 5.51
N ALA A 48 -8.81 8.47 5.86
CA ALA A 48 -9.84 8.57 6.90
C ALA A 48 -9.24 8.98 8.26
N GLN A 49 -8.09 8.41 8.65
CA GLN A 49 -7.37 8.83 9.87
C GLN A 49 -6.95 10.29 9.78
N THR A 50 -6.45 10.74 8.62
CA THR A 50 -6.08 12.15 8.40
C THR A 50 -7.30 13.05 8.56
N GLY A 51 -8.41 12.72 7.93
CA GLY A 51 -9.68 13.46 8.07
C GLY A 51 -10.19 13.49 9.50
N LEU A 52 -10.08 12.36 10.24
CA LEU A 52 -10.48 12.25 11.63
C LEU A 52 -9.59 13.10 12.56
N ASP A 53 -8.30 13.11 12.32
CA ASP A 53 -7.34 13.92 13.10
C ASP A 53 -7.59 15.42 12.89
N LEU A 54 -7.89 15.85 11.65
CA LEU A 54 -8.25 17.24 11.33
C LEU A 54 -9.61 17.64 11.94
N TYR A 55 -10.57 16.72 11.96
CA TYR A 55 -11.84 16.93 12.66
C TYR A 55 -11.65 17.09 14.17
N LYS A 56 -10.88 16.22 14.81
CA LYS A 56 -10.59 16.29 16.26
C LYS A 56 -9.89 17.58 16.69
N THR A 57 -9.11 18.17 15.78
CA THR A 57 -8.45 19.47 16.05
C THR A 57 -9.32 20.69 15.75
N GLY A 58 -10.56 20.48 15.31
CA GLY A 58 -11.46 21.57 14.92
C GLY A 58 -11.09 22.29 13.60
N GLN A 59 -10.12 21.75 12.85
CA GLN A 59 -9.67 22.36 11.59
C GLN A 59 -10.63 22.09 10.43
N LYS A 60 -11.33 20.95 10.46
CA LYS A 60 -12.28 20.55 9.40
C LYS A 60 -13.56 19.98 10.02
N TRP A 61 -14.68 20.05 9.25
CA TRP A 61 -15.96 19.49 9.63
C TRP A 61 -16.01 17.97 9.45
N PHE A 62 -16.94 17.30 10.13
CA PHE A 62 -17.10 15.84 10.04
C PHE A 62 -17.30 15.32 8.61
N SER A 63 -17.95 16.08 7.73
CA SER A 63 -18.09 15.72 6.31
C SER A 63 -16.75 15.56 5.60
N PHE A 64 -15.70 16.24 6.06
CA PHE A 64 -14.34 16.12 5.51
C PHE A 64 -13.74 14.73 5.79
N LEU A 65 -14.14 14.05 6.88
CA LEU A 65 -13.74 12.67 7.14
C LEU A 65 -14.19 11.73 6.01
N LEU A 66 -15.47 11.84 5.60
CA LEU A 66 -16.02 11.01 4.52
C LEU A 66 -15.37 11.35 3.17
N LEU A 67 -15.17 12.63 2.90
CA LEU A 67 -14.45 13.10 1.70
C LEU A 67 -13.03 12.54 1.67
N SER A 68 -12.31 12.62 2.78
CA SER A 68 -10.95 12.09 2.92
C SER A 68 -10.93 10.58 2.69
N ALA A 69 -11.84 9.82 3.30
CA ALA A 69 -11.92 8.37 3.09
C ALA A 69 -12.17 8.04 1.62
N GLY A 70 -13.10 8.74 0.97
CA GLY A 70 -13.38 8.58 -0.47
C GLY A 70 -12.18 8.93 -1.34
N ALA A 71 -11.50 10.03 -1.05
CA ALA A 71 -10.27 10.44 -1.75
C ALA A 71 -9.17 9.38 -1.57
N GLY A 72 -9.01 8.83 -0.36
CA GLY A 72 -8.05 7.75 -0.08
C GLY A 72 -8.37 6.47 -0.85
N ILE A 73 -9.64 6.08 -0.94
CA ILE A 73 -10.06 4.93 -1.76
C ILE A 73 -9.72 5.17 -3.23
N LEU A 74 -10.04 6.33 -3.78
CA LEU A 74 -9.71 6.67 -5.16
C LEU A 74 -8.18 6.72 -5.38
N TYR A 75 -7.43 7.25 -4.43
CA TYR A 75 -5.97 7.25 -4.46
C TYR A 75 -5.42 5.82 -4.52
N GLY A 76 -5.91 4.92 -3.68
CA GLY A 76 -5.51 3.51 -3.66
C GLY A 76 -5.98 2.71 -4.89
N LEU A 77 -7.11 3.09 -5.51
CA LEU A 77 -7.65 2.45 -6.72
C LEU A 77 -6.98 2.93 -8.01
N LEU A 78 -6.52 4.17 -8.07
CA LEU A 78 -6.02 4.78 -9.30
C LEU A 78 -4.53 5.11 -9.22
N PHE A 79 -4.11 5.87 -8.21
CA PHE A 79 -2.74 6.38 -8.13
C PHE A 79 -1.74 5.27 -7.78
N ILE A 80 -2.05 4.40 -6.83
CA ILE A 80 -1.16 3.29 -6.46
C ILE A 80 -0.99 2.27 -7.60
N PRO A 81 -2.06 1.79 -8.27
CA PRO A 81 -1.91 0.98 -9.47
C PRO A 81 -1.14 1.66 -10.61
N LEU A 82 -1.30 2.99 -10.79
CA LEU A 82 -0.54 3.76 -11.77
C LEU A 82 0.96 3.73 -11.44
N LEU A 83 1.34 3.93 -10.18
CA LEU A 83 2.74 3.76 -9.74
C LEU A 83 3.24 2.34 -10.00
N GLY A 84 2.42 1.32 -9.74
CA GLY A 84 2.72 -0.08 -10.07
C GLY A 84 2.93 -0.30 -11.58
N ALA A 85 2.15 0.36 -12.43
CA ALA A 85 2.33 0.33 -13.88
C ALA A 85 3.62 1.04 -14.33
N LEU A 86 3.99 2.15 -13.68
CA LEU A 86 5.28 2.82 -13.91
C LEU A 86 6.46 1.93 -13.49
N VAL A 87 6.35 1.23 -12.36
CA VAL A 87 7.34 0.21 -11.97
C VAL A 87 7.47 -0.86 -13.03
N TRP A 88 6.34 -1.40 -13.52
CA TRP A 88 6.36 -2.38 -14.60
C TRP A 88 7.08 -1.85 -15.85
N LEU A 89 6.83 -0.60 -16.24
CA LEU A 89 7.49 0.02 -17.39
C LEU A 89 8.99 0.11 -17.18
N LEU A 90 9.44 0.52 -15.99
CA LEU A 90 10.86 0.54 -15.62
C LEU A 90 11.49 -0.86 -15.66
N LEU A 91 10.78 -1.87 -15.13
CA LEU A 91 11.26 -3.25 -15.12
C LEU A 91 11.31 -3.87 -16.52
N LYS A 92 10.40 -3.47 -17.42
CA LYS A 92 10.40 -3.91 -18.81
C LYS A 92 11.66 -3.43 -19.56
N THR A 93 12.15 -2.22 -19.29
CA THR A 93 13.43 -1.75 -19.83
C THR A 93 14.61 -2.58 -19.33
N ALA A 94 14.49 -3.21 -18.17
CA ALA A 94 15.47 -4.13 -17.60
C ALA A 94 15.32 -5.60 -18.06
N ARG A 95 14.57 -5.85 -19.17
CA ARG A 95 14.31 -7.17 -19.79
C ARG A 95 13.51 -8.14 -18.88
N SER A 96 12.56 -7.65 -18.13
CA SER A 96 11.60 -8.49 -17.40
C SER A 96 10.44 -8.91 -18.33
N GLU A 97 10.14 -10.21 -18.38
CA GLU A 97 9.02 -10.76 -19.17
C GLU A 97 7.65 -10.73 -18.44
N ILE A 98 7.57 -10.02 -17.32
CA ILE A 98 6.42 -10.10 -16.43
C ILE A 98 5.26 -9.24 -16.92
N ASN A 99 4.04 -9.77 -16.73
CA ASN A 99 2.79 -9.14 -17.10
C ASN A 99 2.50 -7.92 -16.19
N VAL A 100 2.02 -6.82 -16.80
CA VAL A 100 1.61 -5.61 -16.09
C VAL A 100 0.60 -5.89 -14.95
N LYS A 101 -0.38 -6.79 -15.16
CA LYS A 101 -1.37 -7.14 -14.14
C LYS A 101 -0.74 -7.77 -12.90
N GLN A 102 0.26 -8.62 -13.08
CA GLN A 102 0.98 -9.24 -11.97
C GLN A 102 1.83 -8.22 -11.21
N THR A 103 2.52 -7.35 -11.93
CA THR A 103 3.33 -6.29 -11.32
C THR A 103 2.46 -5.34 -10.50
N VAL A 104 1.36 -4.85 -11.08
CA VAL A 104 0.42 -3.95 -10.39
C VAL A 104 -0.17 -4.63 -9.17
N ALA A 105 -0.63 -5.88 -9.28
CA ALA A 105 -1.23 -6.60 -8.16
C ALA A 105 -0.26 -6.79 -7.00
N SER A 106 0.95 -7.27 -7.27
CA SER A 106 1.95 -7.52 -6.23
C SER A 106 2.49 -6.22 -5.64
N PHE A 107 2.61 -5.17 -6.45
CA PHE A 107 2.94 -3.83 -5.98
C PHE A 107 1.87 -3.29 -5.02
N CYS A 108 0.59 -3.38 -5.37
CA CYS A 108 -0.52 -3.00 -4.48
C CYS A 108 -0.55 -3.82 -3.19
N LEU A 109 -0.23 -5.12 -3.26
CA LEU A 109 -0.12 -5.99 -2.08
C LEU A 109 1.03 -5.61 -1.15
N SER A 110 2.05 -4.89 -1.62
CA SER A 110 3.12 -4.38 -0.75
C SER A 110 2.58 -3.44 0.33
N TYR A 111 1.41 -2.83 0.13
CA TYR A 111 0.72 -2.01 1.13
C TYR A 111 -0.13 -2.81 2.13
N SER A 112 0.02 -4.13 2.21
CA SER A 112 -0.65 -4.96 3.23
C SER A 112 -0.34 -4.50 4.65
N GLY A 113 0.90 -4.08 4.94
CA GLY A 113 1.26 -3.47 6.22
C GLY A 113 0.48 -2.18 6.49
N ALA A 114 0.36 -1.30 5.48
CA ALA A 114 -0.41 -0.06 5.59
C ALA A 114 -1.90 -0.34 5.89
N LEU A 115 -2.48 -1.41 5.33
CA LEU A 115 -3.85 -1.84 5.65
C LEU A 115 -3.98 -2.23 7.12
N VAL A 116 -3.07 -3.06 7.64
CA VAL A 116 -3.12 -3.53 9.03
C VAL A 116 -2.88 -2.36 10.00
N TYR A 117 -1.86 -1.52 9.75
CA TYR A 117 -1.62 -0.31 10.54
C TYR A 117 -2.80 0.67 10.44
N GLY A 118 -3.45 0.77 9.28
CA GLY A 118 -4.66 1.56 9.09
C GLY A 118 -5.81 1.11 9.98
N ILE A 119 -6.07 -0.20 10.07
CA ILE A 119 -7.11 -0.77 10.96
C ILE A 119 -6.78 -0.49 12.43
N ILE A 120 -5.55 -0.78 12.85
CA ILE A 120 -5.10 -0.58 14.24
C ILE A 120 -5.16 0.92 14.58
N GLY A 121 -4.64 1.79 13.73
CA GLY A 121 -4.64 3.23 13.94
C GLY A 121 -6.05 3.80 14.05
N LEU A 122 -6.99 3.36 13.21
CA LEU A 122 -8.38 3.78 13.31
C LEU A 122 -9.01 3.31 14.63
N ALA A 123 -8.78 2.06 15.04
CA ALA A 123 -9.27 1.53 16.32
C ALA A 123 -8.71 2.33 17.50
N VAL A 124 -7.41 2.63 17.53
CA VAL A 124 -6.77 3.47 18.57
C VAL A 124 -7.34 4.89 18.55
N SER A 125 -7.53 5.46 17.36
CA SER A 125 -8.08 6.81 17.20
C SER A 125 -9.50 6.91 17.76
N LEU A 126 -10.34 5.90 17.54
CA LEU A 126 -11.72 5.88 18.04
C LEU A 126 -11.80 5.55 19.52
N ALA A 127 -10.98 4.61 20.01
CA ALA A 127 -11.04 4.16 21.40
C ALA A 127 -10.36 5.14 22.39
N LEU A 128 -9.22 5.72 22.00
CA LEU A 128 -8.40 6.57 22.87
C LEU A 128 -8.45 8.06 22.50
N GLY A 129 -9.12 8.43 21.42
CA GLY A 129 -9.17 9.81 20.97
C GLY A 129 -7.86 10.33 20.34
N TRP A 130 -6.84 9.48 20.19
CA TRP A 130 -5.52 9.89 19.72
C TRP A 130 -5.52 10.29 18.23
N LYS A 131 -4.56 11.16 17.86
CA LYS A 131 -4.24 11.44 16.47
C LYS A 131 -3.33 10.33 15.96
N THR A 132 -3.74 9.66 14.91
CA THR A 132 -3.11 8.41 14.48
C THR A 132 -2.61 8.42 13.03
N SER A 133 -2.97 9.42 12.22
CA SER A 133 -2.58 9.47 10.82
C SER A 133 -1.06 9.44 10.62
N VAL A 134 -0.29 10.19 11.41
CA VAL A 134 1.17 10.17 11.34
C VAL A 134 1.72 8.88 11.96
N ALA A 135 1.32 8.53 13.18
CA ALA A 135 1.89 7.39 13.91
C ALA A 135 1.62 6.04 13.22
N PHE A 136 0.43 5.83 12.68
CA PHE A 136 0.04 4.57 12.06
C PHE A 136 0.02 4.65 10.54
N GLY A 137 -0.51 5.73 9.96
CA GLY A 137 -0.62 5.88 8.51
C GLY A 137 0.76 5.97 7.85
N VAL A 138 1.60 6.92 8.28
CA VAL A 138 2.97 7.06 7.75
C VAL A 138 3.80 5.80 8.02
N THR A 139 3.73 5.24 9.24
CA THR A 139 4.43 4.00 9.57
C THR A 139 4.02 2.86 8.66
N GLY A 140 2.72 2.74 8.35
CA GLY A 140 2.21 1.73 7.42
C GLY A 140 2.77 1.88 6.01
N VAL A 141 2.90 3.11 5.50
CA VAL A 141 3.51 3.40 4.19
C VAL A 141 5.01 3.06 4.22
N LEU A 142 5.73 3.43 5.28
CA LEU A 142 7.14 3.09 5.43
C LEU A 142 7.35 1.58 5.53
N TRP A 143 6.45 0.86 6.22
CA TRP A 143 6.49 -0.60 6.29
C TRP A 143 6.37 -1.26 4.92
N ALA A 144 5.64 -0.65 3.98
CA ALA A 144 5.48 -1.18 2.63
C ALA A 144 6.78 -1.21 1.81
N ILE A 145 7.82 -0.46 2.22
CA ILE A 145 9.12 -0.42 1.51
C ILE A 145 9.76 -1.82 1.44
N GLY A 146 9.78 -2.56 2.54
CA GLY A 146 10.34 -3.91 2.59
C GLY A 146 9.68 -4.88 1.60
N PRO A 147 8.35 -5.10 1.70
CA PRO A 147 7.58 -5.87 0.72
C PRO A 147 7.76 -5.40 -0.72
N MET A 148 7.83 -4.09 -0.96
CA MET A 148 8.04 -3.52 -2.30
C MET A 148 9.42 -3.88 -2.88
N ILE A 149 10.48 -3.79 -2.07
CA ILE A 149 11.83 -4.23 -2.47
C ILE A 149 11.80 -5.70 -2.85
N MET A 150 11.17 -6.56 -2.03
CA MET A 150 11.04 -8.00 -2.32
C MET A 150 10.23 -8.26 -3.58
N THR A 151 9.14 -7.50 -3.80
CA THR A 151 8.35 -7.57 -5.03
C THR A 151 9.20 -7.25 -6.25
N ILE A 152 9.93 -6.14 -6.25
CA ILE A 152 10.78 -5.74 -7.38
C ILE A 152 11.89 -6.79 -7.61
N ARG A 153 12.49 -7.29 -6.54
CA ARG A 153 13.51 -8.34 -6.62
C ARG A 153 12.97 -9.62 -7.26
N GLU A 154 11.80 -10.09 -6.86
CA GLU A 154 11.16 -11.27 -7.45
C GLU A 154 10.85 -11.05 -8.93
N LEU A 155 10.30 -9.88 -9.27
CA LEU A 155 9.96 -9.49 -10.64
C LEU A 155 11.19 -9.31 -11.56
N THR A 156 12.38 -9.09 -11.02
CA THR A 156 13.63 -8.90 -11.76
C THR A 156 14.60 -10.06 -11.66
N SER A 157 14.11 -11.26 -11.29
CA SER A 157 14.93 -12.46 -11.14
C SER A 157 16.16 -12.26 -10.23
N GLY A 158 15.97 -11.50 -9.13
CA GLY A 158 16.95 -11.34 -8.07
C GLY A 158 17.78 -10.06 -8.09
N ARG A 159 17.56 -9.13 -9.01
CA ARG A 159 18.31 -7.85 -9.07
C ARG A 159 17.94 -6.93 -7.90
N GLN A 160 18.79 -6.88 -6.88
CA GLN A 160 18.56 -6.03 -5.70
C GLN A 160 18.83 -4.54 -5.96
N SER A 161 19.71 -4.21 -6.91
CA SER A 161 20.13 -2.83 -7.17
C SER A 161 18.99 -1.89 -7.58
N LEU A 162 17.90 -2.41 -8.15
CA LEU A 162 16.73 -1.62 -8.53
C LEU A 162 15.69 -1.53 -7.41
N GLY A 163 15.61 -2.53 -6.53
CA GLY A 163 14.56 -2.62 -5.51
C GLY A 163 14.57 -1.46 -4.52
N ILE A 164 15.74 -1.18 -3.95
CA ILE A 164 15.88 -0.14 -2.92
C ILE A 164 15.56 1.26 -3.46
N PRO A 165 16.24 1.76 -4.53
CA PRO A 165 16.00 3.12 -4.99
C PRO A 165 14.55 3.32 -5.49
N VAL A 166 14.00 2.35 -6.22
CA VAL A 166 12.61 2.45 -6.72
C VAL A 166 11.61 2.48 -5.58
N ALA A 167 11.73 1.56 -4.59
CA ALA A 167 10.82 1.53 -3.45
C ALA A 167 10.91 2.81 -2.61
N THR A 168 12.11 3.34 -2.39
CA THR A 168 12.33 4.59 -1.63
C THR A 168 11.70 5.79 -2.34
N VAL A 169 11.97 5.96 -3.64
CA VAL A 169 11.41 7.07 -4.44
C VAL A 169 9.89 7.02 -4.45
N ILE A 170 9.30 5.84 -4.65
CA ILE A 170 7.85 5.69 -4.67
C ILE A 170 7.24 5.99 -3.31
N SER A 171 7.83 5.50 -2.23
CA SER A 171 7.33 5.79 -0.88
C SER A 171 7.43 7.28 -0.56
N ALA A 172 8.49 7.95 -1.00
CA ALA A 172 8.61 9.40 -0.88
C ALA A 172 7.51 10.13 -1.67
N ILE A 173 7.24 9.72 -2.91
CA ILE A 173 6.14 10.30 -3.73
C ILE A 173 4.80 10.13 -3.01
N VAL A 174 4.52 8.95 -2.47
CA VAL A 174 3.28 8.66 -1.75
C VAL A 174 3.13 9.54 -0.51
N LEU A 175 4.19 9.71 0.27
CA LEU A 175 4.16 10.54 1.48
C LEU A 175 4.04 12.04 1.14
N VAL A 176 4.73 12.52 0.12
CA VAL A 176 4.63 13.92 -0.33
C VAL A 176 3.21 14.23 -0.84
N THR A 177 2.63 13.37 -1.67
CA THR A 177 1.27 13.57 -2.16
C THR A 177 0.22 13.52 -1.04
N TRP A 178 0.41 12.65 -0.03
CA TRP A 178 -0.43 12.67 1.16
C TRP A 178 -0.26 13.94 1.98
N ALA A 179 0.99 14.42 2.18
CA ALA A 179 1.25 15.67 2.93
C ALA A 179 0.62 16.88 2.24
N LEU A 180 0.63 16.93 0.91
CA LEU A 180 -0.06 17.98 0.14
C LEU A 180 -1.57 17.91 0.36
N PHE A 181 -2.15 16.71 0.35
CA PHE A 181 -3.59 16.54 0.65
C PHE A 181 -3.95 16.98 2.08
N GLY A 182 -3.11 16.69 3.06
CA GLY A 182 -3.33 17.09 4.45
C GLY A 182 -3.30 18.60 4.70
N ASN A 183 -2.75 19.37 3.75
CA ASN A 183 -2.68 20.85 3.79
C ASN A 183 -3.83 21.54 3.03
N LEU A 184 -4.69 20.79 2.32
CA LEU A 184 -5.89 21.29 1.65
C LEU A 184 -7.03 21.47 2.65
#